data_78f1c7d2ef11625f8669dec30a929bab
#
_entry.id   78f1c7d2ef11625f8669dec30a929bab
#
_cell.length_a   1.000
_cell.length_b   1.000
_cell.length_c   1.000
_cell.angle_alpha   90.00
_cell.angle_beta   90.00
_cell.angle_gamma   90.00
#
_symmetry.space_group_name_H-M   'P 1'
#
loop_
_entity.id
_entity.type
_entity.pdbx_description
1 polymer ?
#
loop_
_entity_poly.entity_id
_entity_poly.type
_entity_poly.pdbx_seq_one_letter_code
_entity_poly.pdbx_strand_id
1 'polypeptide(L)'
;MVGMKEKNLLEAVGISKRFGRRQVLRSVGLQLRGGELVGIVGENGSGKSTLLKILVGLLRPTSGAVTVNARTGYCPQDTLTFERLTVRENFRYFATAYGAGSHQGSESWVTIVDYLLDRFRFKKDEDSLVSDLSGGTKQKLNLSIALLCLPDLLILDEPYASFDWETYLCFWEYADELRSQGKGILMVSHFVYDRSKFNRLLELKDGVVQCV
;
A
#
# COMPACT_ATOMS: atom_id res chain seq x y z
N MET A 1 -17.79 -22.05 -16.99
CA MET A 1 -16.96 -21.16 -16.18
C MET A 1 -15.61 -21.00 -16.88
N VAL A 2 -15.41 -19.91 -17.61
CA VAL A 2 -14.10 -19.63 -18.22
C VAL A 2 -13.20 -19.15 -17.07
N GLY A 3 -12.19 -19.95 -16.73
CA GLY A 3 -11.23 -19.59 -15.70
C GLY A 3 -10.52 -18.30 -16.12
N MET A 4 -10.85 -17.20 -15.45
CA MET A 4 -10.05 -15.98 -15.54
C MET A 4 -8.64 -16.37 -15.12
N LYS A 5 -7.67 -16.36 -16.07
CA LYS A 5 -6.25 -16.47 -15.74
C LYS A 5 -5.95 -15.37 -14.72
N GLU A 6 -5.66 -15.76 -13.49
CA GLU A 6 -5.25 -14.83 -12.45
C GLU A 6 -4.09 -13.98 -12.97
N LYS A 7 -4.33 -12.69 -13.13
CA LYS A 7 -3.34 -11.75 -13.67
C LYS A 7 -2.20 -11.61 -12.66
N ASN A 8 -0.98 -11.95 -13.04
CA ASN A 8 0.20 -11.68 -12.22
C ASN A 8 0.45 -10.17 -12.19
N LEU A 9 0.24 -9.54 -11.05
CA LEU A 9 0.37 -8.09 -10.86
C LEU A 9 1.79 -7.68 -10.49
N LEU A 10 2.48 -8.52 -9.70
CA LEU A 10 3.84 -8.29 -9.25
C LEU A 10 4.61 -9.59 -9.19
N GLU A 11 5.86 -9.56 -9.66
CA GLU A 11 6.82 -10.64 -9.52
C GLU A 11 8.19 -10.08 -9.13
N ALA A 12 8.74 -10.63 -8.07
CA ALA A 12 10.09 -10.35 -7.60
C ALA A 12 10.89 -11.66 -7.59
N VAL A 13 12.05 -11.67 -8.25
CA VAL A 13 12.90 -12.85 -8.40
C VAL A 13 14.30 -12.58 -7.89
N GLY A 14 14.72 -13.33 -6.88
CA GLY A 14 16.09 -13.33 -6.36
C GLY A 14 16.55 -11.99 -5.77
N ILE A 15 15.61 -11.22 -5.19
CA ILE A 15 15.90 -9.88 -4.67
C ILE A 15 16.87 -9.96 -3.51
N SER A 16 18.04 -9.36 -3.68
CA SER A 16 19.02 -9.18 -2.62
C SER A 16 19.34 -7.70 -2.43
N LYS A 17 19.59 -7.29 -1.18
CA LYS A 17 19.97 -5.92 -0.85
C LYS A 17 21.05 -5.88 0.21
N ARG A 18 22.11 -5.12 -0.08
CA ARG A 18 23.20 -4.82 0.86
C ARG A 18 23.35 -3.31 1.03
N PHE A 19 23.63 -2.91 2.25
CA PHE A 19 24.06 -1.55 2.61
C PHE A 19 25.47 -1.66 3.22
N GLY A 20 26.47 -1.29 2.46
CA GLY A 20 27.87 -1.51 2.84
C GLY A 20 28.13 -3.01 3.06
N ARG A 21 28.51 -3.38 4.30
CA ARG A 21 28.77 -4.77 4.70
C ARG A 21 27.52 -5.53 5.16
N ARG A 22 26.43 -4.82 5.49
CA ARG A 22 25.20 -5.42 6.02
C ARG A 22 24.32 -5.92 4.88
N GLN A 23 24.06 -7.22 4.82
CA GLN A 23 23.09 -7.82 3.93
C GLN A 23 21.73 -7.82 4.61
N VAL A 24 20.73 -7.17 3.99
CA VAL A 24 19.37 -7.02 4.53
C VAL A 24 18.39 -7.99 3.88
N LEU A 25 18.52 -8.23 2.57
CA LEU A 25 17.70 -9.19 1.84
C LEU A 25 18.59 -10.19 1.11
N ARG A 26 18.16 -11.46 1.08
CA ARG A 26 18.92 -12.60 0.54
C ARG A 26 18.05 -13.42 -0.41
N SER A 27 18.16 -13.14 -1.71
CA SER A 27 17.46 -13.89 -2.76
C SER A 27 15.95 -14.04 -2.54
N VAL A 28 15.28 -12.97 -2.11
CA VAL A 28 13.83 -12.98 -1.87
C VAL A 28 13.08 -13.18 -3.18
N GLY A 29 12.13 -14.12 -3.18
CA GLY A 29 11.15 -14.35 -4.24
C GLY A 29 9.74 -14.06 -3.73
N LEU A 30 8.95 -13.35 -4.54
CA LEU A 30 7.56 -13.01 -4.22
C LEU A 30 6.76 -12.85 -5.51
N GLN A 31 5.55 -13.41 -5.53
CA GLN A 31 4.55 -13.16 -6.57
C GLN A 31 3.25 -12.72 -5.93
N LEU A 32 2.53 -11.80 -6.59
CA LEU A 32 1.20 -11.38 -6.16
C LEU A 32 0.26 -11.30 -7.36
N ARG A 33 -0.91 -11.91 -7.21
CA ARG A 33 -1.95 -12.01 -8.23
C ARG A 33 -3.13 -11.11 -7.91
N GLY A 34 -3.95 -10.85 -8.92
CA GLY A 34 -5.22 -10.16 -8.73
C GLY A 34 -6.14 -10.94 -7.79
N GLY A 35 -6.84 -10.22 -6.89
CA GLY A 35 -7.71 -10.82 -5.88
C GLY A 35 -6.99 -11.38 -4.66
N GLU A 36 -5.64 -11.37 -4.63
CA GLU A 36 -4.88 -11.80 -3.45
C GLU A 36 -4.61 -10.67 -2.47
N LEU A 37 -4.69 -11.00 -1.18
CA LEU A 37 -4.12 -10.22 -0.10
C LEU A 37 -3.00 -11.03 0.54
N VAL A 38 -1.77 -10.52 0.41
CA VAL A 38 -0.56 -11.16 0.95
C VAL A 38 -0.02 -10.30 2.08
N GLY A 39 0.15 -10.91 3.25
CA GLY A 39 0.78 -10.28 4.41
C GLY A 39 2.26 -10.61 4.50
N ILE A 40 3.10 -9.64 4.88
CA ILE A 40 4.49 -9.86 5.26
C ILE A 40 4.65 -9.47 6.73
N VAL A 41 5.05 -10.41 7.55
CA VAL A 41 5.36 -10.20 8.95
C VAL A 41 6.87 -10.37 9.22
N GLY A 42 7.33 -9.97 10.38
CA GLY A 42 8.72 -10.14 10.80
C GLY A 42 9.14 -9.08 11.81
N GLU A 43 10.23 -9.30 12.49
CA GLU A 43 10.76 -8.41 13.52
C GLU A 43 11.12 -7.02 12.97
N ASN A 44 11.24 -6.04 13.88
CA ASN A 44 11.76 -4.72 13.54
C ASN A 44 13.18 -4.83 12.98
N GLY A 45 13.43 -4.12 11.86
CA GLY A 45 14.74 -4.17 11.21
C GLY A 45 15.01 -5.44 10.37
N SER A 46 14.04 -6.35 10.19
CA SER A 46 14.17 -7.53 9.33
C SER A 46 14.28 -7.21 7.83
N GLY A 47 13.90 -5.98 7.42
CA GLY A 47 14.03 -5.54 6.04
C GLY A 47 12.69 -5.37 5.30
N LYS A 48 11.54 -5.43 5.99
CA LYS A 48 10.19 -5.32 5.39
C LYS A 48 10.03 -4.05 4.56
N SER A 49 10.25 -2.87 5.14
CA SER A 49 10.15 -1.59 4.42
C SER A 49 11.22 -1.46 3.32
N THR A 50 12.40 -2.09 3.49
CA THR A 50 13.41 -2.18 2.42
C THR A 50 12.89 -2.97 1.23
N LEU A 51 12.23 -4.11 1.49
CA LEU A 51 11.60 -4.92 0.45
C LEU A 51 10.49 -4.13 -0.26
N LEU A 52 9.57 -3.51 0.49
CA LEU A 52 8.51 -2.70 -0.12
C LEU A 52 9.07 -1.56 -1.00
N LYS A 53 10.06 -0.82 -0.52
CA LYS A 53 10.73 0.24 -1.32
C LYS A 53 11.35 -0.28 -2.61
N ILE A 54 11.85 -1.52 -2.62
CA ILE A 54 12.36 -2.17 -3.84
C ILE A 54 11.19 -2.53 -4.77
N LEU A 55 10.11 -3.11 -4.24
CA LEU A 55 8.96 -3.54 -5.03
C LEU A 55 8.26 -2.36 -5.73
N VAL A 56 8.24 -1.17 -5.11
CA VAL A 56 7.66 0.04 -5.70
C VAL A 56 8.67 0.87 -6.51
N GLY A 57 9.91 0.41 -6.66
CA GLY A 57 10.95 1.09 -7.45
C GLY A 57 11.64 2.27 -6.79
N LEU A 58 11.36 2.56 -5.51
CA LEU A 58 12.01 3.63 -4.75
C LEU A 58 13.45 3.28 -4.33
N LEU A 59 13.81 2.00 -4.34
CA LEU A 59 15.14 1.53 -3.98
C LEU A 59 15.58 0.44 -4.96
N ARG A 60 16.77 0.58 -5.53
CA ARG A 60 17.34 -0.46 -6.41
C ARG A 60 17.84 -1.65 -5.58
N PRO A 61 17.52 -2.89 -5.95
CA PRO A 61 18.13 -4.08 -5.36
C PRO A 61 19.62 -4.14 -5.71
N THR A 62 20.40 -4.91 -4.94
CA THR A 62 21.81 -5.22 -5.28
C THR A 62 21.86 -6.29 -6.39
N SER A 63 20.92 -7.26 -6.35
CA SER A 63 20.70 -8.25 -7.40
C SER A 63 19.25 -8.70 -7.40
N GLY A 64 18.83 -9.38 -8.46
CA GLY A 64 17.45 -9.78 -8.71
C GLY A 64 16.69 -8.74 -9.53
N ALA A 65 15.44 -9.05 -9.83
CA ALA A 65 14.57 -8.20 -10.65
C ALA A 65 13.15 -8.16 -10.10
N VAL A 66 12.49 -7.02 -10.30
CA VAL A 66 11.05 -6.83 -10.01
C VAL A 66 10.35 -6.46 -11.30
N THR A 67 9.24 -7.16 -11.57
CA THR A 67 8.32 -6.84 -12.66
C THR A 67 6.97 -6.48 -12.07
N VAL A 68 6.46 -5.30 -12.42
CA VAL A 68 5.13 -4.83 -12.01
C VAL A 68 4.29 -4.60 -13.25
N ASN A 69 3.17 -5.32 -13.36
CA ASN A 69 2.24 -5.29 -14.49
C ASN A 69 0.90 -4.65 -14.11
N ALA A 70 0.94 -3.67 -13.18
CA ALA A 70 -0.23 -3.08 -12.58
C ALA A 70 -0.01 -1.62 -12.22
N ARG A 71 -1.08 -0.81 -12.24
CA ARG A 71 -1.07 0.50 -11.61
C ARG A 71 -0.93 0.30 -10.11
N THR A 72 0.10 0.90 -9.52
CA THR A 72 0.45 0.64 -8.12
C THR A 72 0.18 1.87 -7.25
N GLY A 73 -0.55 1.66 -6.15
CA GLY A 73 -0.63 2.60 -5.03
C GLY A 73 0.31 2.16 -3.91
N TYR A 74 1.02 3.11 -3.32
CA TYR A 74 1.93 2.83 -2.21
C TYR A 74 1.61 3.72 -0.99
N CYS A 75 1.35 3.08 0.14
CA CYS A 75 1.17 3.74 1.43
C CYS A 75 2.38 3.39 2.31
N PRO A 76 3.38 4.27 2.43
CA PRO A 76 4.52 4.06 3.32
C PRO A 76 4.14 4.23 4.79
N GLN A 77 4.97 3.71 5.68
CA GLN A 77 4.82 3.87 7.14
C GLN A 77 4.90 5.34 7.55
N ASP A 78 5.94 6.06 7.06
CA ASP A 78 6.04 7.51 7.24
C ASP A 78 5.14 8.22 6.23
N THR A 79 4.30 9.13 6.68
CA THR A 79 3.36 9.84 5.80
C THR A 79 4.10 10.73 4.80
N LEU A 80 3.72 10.63 3.52
CA LEU A 80 4.26 11.47 2.42
C LEU A 80 3.39 12.71 2.20
N THR A 81 2.90 13.32 3.26
CA THR A 81 1.99 14.46 3.17
C THR A 81 2.71 15.79 3.41
N PHE A 82 2.21 16.86 2.83
CA PHE A 82 2.71 18.21 3.01
C PHE A 82 1.99 18.87 4.18
N GLU A 83 2.69 19.05 5.30
CA GLU A 83 2.09 19.53 6.56
C GLU A 83 1.51 20.95 6.47
N ARG A 84 2.04 21.80 5.58
CA ARG A 84 1.60 23.19 5.36
C ARG A 84 0.48 23.33 4.34
N LEU A 85 0.00 22.23 3.80
CA LEU A 85 -1.16 22.18 2.92
C LEU A 85 -2.35 21.59 3.68
N THR A 86 -3.56 21.97 3.27
CA THR A 86 -4.78 21.31 3.76
C THR A 86 -4.88 19.88 3.24
N VAL A 87 -5.79 19.10 3.79
CA VAL A 87 -6.09 17.74 3.31
C VAL A 87 -6.48 17.79 1.83
N ARG A 88 -7.39 18.69 1.44
CA ARG A 88 -7.86 18.85 0.04
C ARG A 88 -6.74 19.30 -0.90
N GLU A 89 -5.85 20.18 -0.46
CA GLU A 89 -4.69 20.60 -1.24
C GLU A 89 -3.68 19.49 -1.44
N ASN A 90 -3.44 18.64 -0.43
CA ASN A 90 -2.65 17.41 -0.59
C ASN A 90 -3.23 16.50 -1.66
N PHE A 91 -4.54 16.23 -1.61
CA PHE A 91 -5.20 15.43 -2.64
C PHE A 91 -5.04 16.04 -4.03
N ARG A 92 -5.24 17.34 -4.18
CA ARG A 92 -5.05 18.04 -5.47
C ARG A 92 -3.63 17.91 -6.00
N TYR A 93 -2.63 18.05 -5.12
CA TYR A 93 -1.22 17.89 -5.48
C TYR A 93 -0.96 16.49 -6.04
N PHE A 94 -1.35 15.45 -5.31
CA PHE A 94 -1.12 14.06 -5.72
C PHE A 94 -1.98 13.66 -6.92
N ALA A 95 -3.22 14.13 -7.02
CA ALA A 95 -4.05 13.90 -8.20
C ALA A 95 -3.38 14.45 -9.47
N THR A 96 -2.82 15.66 -9.39
CA THR A 96 -2.08 16.24 -10.49
C THR A 96 -0.83 15.44 -10.82
N ALA A 97 -0.06 15.03 -9.82
CA ALA A 97 1.15 14.22 -9.99
C ALA A 97 0.87 12.85 -10.62
N TYR A 98 -0.26 12.24 -10.31
CA TYR A 98 -0.70 10.95 -10.90
C TYR A 98 -1.36 11.11 -12.27
N GLY A 99 -1.51 12.34 -12.79
CA GLY A 99 -2.22 12.60 -14.04
C GLY A 99 -3.73 12.35 -13.96
N ALA A 100 -4.30 12.35 -12.76
CA ALA A 100 -5.73 12.18 -12.55
C ALA A 100 -6.47 13.39 -13.14
N GLY A 101 -7.36 13.15 -14.11
CA GLY A 101 -8.10 14.19 -14.85
C GLY A 101 -7.58 14.47 -16.26
N SER A 102 -6.45 13.89 -16.68
CA SER A 102 -5.94 14.03 -18.05
C SER A 102 -6.52 13.02 -19.05
N HIS A 103 -7.29 12.04 -18.59
CA HIS A 103 -7.95 11.06 -19.46
C HIS A 103 -9.45 11.34 -19.57
N GLN A 104 -9.93 11.61 -20.78
CA GLN A 104 -11.36 11.71 -21.09
C GLN A 104 -12.04 10.38 -20.67
N GLY A 105 -13.03 10.47 -19.77
CA GLY A 105 -13.79 9.31 -19.28
C GLY A 105 -13.34 8.73 -17.94
N SER A 106 -12.28 9.26 -17.29
CA SER A 106 -11.97 8.89 -15.90
C SER A 106 -12.88 9.64 -14.91
N GLU A 107 -13.27 8.98 -13.82
CA GLU A 107 -13.91 9.65 -12.69
C GLU A 107 -13.09 10.87 -12.27
N SER A 108 -13.78 11.98 -11.99
CA SER A 108 -13.11 13.17 -11.48
C SER A 108 -12.37 12.82 -10.19
N TRP A 109 -11.10 13.21 -10.07
CA TRP A 109 -10.35 13.02 -8.82
C TRP A 109 -11.11 13.59 -7.61
N VAL A 110 -11.95 14.62 -7.80
CA VAL A 110 -12.79 15.22 -6.75
C VAL A 110 -13.80 14.19 -6.22
N THR A 111 -14.47 13.44 -7.11
CA THR A 111 -15.41 12.38 -6.74
C THR A 111 -14.71 11.28 -5.95
N ILE A 112 -13.51 10.89 -6.38
CA ILE A 112 -12.70 9.87 -5.67
C ILE A 112 -12.33 10.38 -4.28
N VAL A 113 -11.88 11.63 -4.16
CA VAL A 113 -11.52 12.25 -2.88
C VAL A 113 -12.71 12.31 -1.94
N ASP A 114 -13.88 12.81 -2.42
CA ASP A 114 -15.09 12.89 -1.60
C ASP A 114 -15.50 11.50 -1.10
N TYR A 115 -15.44 10.49 -1.96
CA TYR A 115 -15.69 9.09 -1.57
C TYR A 115 -14.71 8.61 -0.48
N LEU A 116 -13.40 8.87 -0.62
CA LEU A 116 -12.39 8.42 0.35
C LEU A 116 -12.51 9.15 1.69
N LEU A 117 -12.81 10.46 1.67
CA LEU A 117 -13.06 11.27 2.87
C LEU A 117 -14.25 10.73 3.67
N ASP A 118 -15.34 10.40 2.98
CA ASP A 118 -16.53 9.81 3.60
C ASP A 118 -16.27 8.38 4.08
N ARG A 119 -15.63 7.54 3.25
CA ARG A 119 -15.34 6.13 3.56
C ARG A 119 -14.48 5.97 4.82
N PHE A 120 -13.43 6.79 4.97
CA PHE A 120 -12.55 6.77 6.14
C PHE A 120 -12.93 7.79 7.22
N ARG A 121 -14.10 8.44 7.10
CA ARG A 121 -14.72 9.31 8.12
C ARG A 121 -13.83 10.46 8.58
N PHE A 122 -13.21 11.17 7.65
CA PHE A 122 -12.42 12.37 7.96
C PHE A 122 -12.75 13.58 7.08
N LYS A 123 -13.93 13.61 6.46
CA LYS A 123 -14.41 14.72 5.62
C LYS A 123 -14.46 16.05 6.38
N LYS A 124 -14.76 16.03 7.67
CA LYS A 124 -14.75 17.23 8.50
C LYS A 124 -13.37 17.92 8.57
N ASP A 125 -12.30 17.20 8.29
CA ASP A 125 -10.92 17.68 8.37
C ASP A 125 -10.39 18.15 6.98
N GLU A 126 -11.24 18.18 5.92
CA GLU A 126 -10.81 18.42 4.54
C GLU A 126 -10.10 19.76 4.31
N ASP A 127 -10.52 20.81 5.03
CA ASP A 127 -9.95 22.15 4.97
C ASP A 127 -8.92 22.42 6.09
N SER A 128 -8.65 21.43 6.95
CA SER A 128 -7.65 21.55 8.02
C SER A 128 -6.23 21.39 7.44
N LEU A 129 -5.26 22.11 8.00
CA LEU A 129 -3.85 21.89 7.71
C LEU A 129 -3.45 20.50 8.20
N VAL A 130 -2.61 19.82 7.42
CA VAL A 130 -2.13 18.49 7.80
C VAL A 130 -1.30 18.53 9.09
N SER A 131 -0.58 19.65 9.38
CA SER A 131 0.10 19.86 10.67
C SER A 131 -0.81 19.67 11.87
N ASP A 132 -2.08 20.08 11.76
CA ASP A 132 -3.04 20.13 12.86
C ASP A 132 -3.81 18.82 13.07
N LEU A 133 -3.63 17.85 12.15
CA LEU A 133 -4.31 16.56 12.20
C LEU A 133 -3.73 15.63 13.27
N SER A 134 -4.58 14.79 13.83
CA SER A 134 -4.15 13.65 14.64
C SER A 134 -3.32 12.64 13.81
N GLY A 135 -2.50 11.84 14.47
CA GLY A 135 -1.73 10.78 13.80
C GLY A 135 -2.62 9.81 13.00
N GLY A 136 -3.78 9.44 13.57
CA GLY A 136 -4.76 8.59 12.88
C GLY A 136 -5.34 9.25 11.62
N THR A 137 -5.66 10.54 11.67
CA THR A 137 -6.16 11.28 10.50
C THR A 137 -5.08 11.46 9.44
N LYS A 138 -3.82 11.72 9.83
CA LYS A 138 -2.66 11.72 8.90
C LYS A 138 -2.51 10.37 8.20
N GLN A 139 -2.69 9.28 8.91
CA GLN A 139 -2.60 7.93 8.34
C GLN A 139 -3.78 7.63 7.39
N LYS A 140 -5.01 8.08 7.70
CA LYS A 140 -6.16 8.01 6.78
C LYS A 140 -5.87 8.76 5.48
N LEU A 141 -5.32 9.96 5.56
CA LEU A 141 -4.90 10.74 4.39
C LEU A 141 -3.83 10.01 3.57
N ASN A 142 -2.78 9.48 4.23
CA ASN A 142 -1.71 8.75 3.57
C ASN A 142 -2.23 7.53 2.78
N LEU A 143 -3.11 6.72 3.40
CA LEU A 143 -3.78 5.61 2.72
C LEU A 143 -4.64 6.09 1.55
N SER A 144 -5.42 7.15 1.75
CA SER A 144 -6.31 7.70 0.71
C SER A 144 -5.53 8.23 -0.49
N ILE A 145 -4.35 8.82 -0.28
CA ILE A 145 -3.45 9.24 -1.37
C ILE A 145 -2.97 8.03 -2.19
N ALA A 146 -2.64 6.90 -1.53
CA ALA A 146 -2.26 5.68 -2.25
C ALA A 146 -3.41 5.09 -3.09
N LEU A 147 -4.66 5.34 -2.70
CA LEU A 147 -5.87 4.90 -3.39
C LEU A 147 -6.31 5.85 -4.52
N LEU A 148 -5.86 7.10 -4.50
CA LEU A 148 -6.31 8.15 -5.42
C LEU A 148 -6.07 7.82 -6.90
N CYS A 149 -5.03 7.03 -7.19
CA CYS A 149 -4.74 6.59 -8.57
C CYS A 149 -5.57 5.37 -9.00
N LEU A 150 -6.56 4.92 -8.22
CA LEU A 150 -7.36 3.71 -8.48
C LEU A 150 -6.47 2.50 -8.81
N PRO A 151 -5.60 2.07 -7.90
CA PRO A 151 -4.58 1.07 -8.17
C PRO A 151 -5.18 -0.31 -8.46
N ASP A 152 -4.49 -1.11 -9.29
CA ASP A 152 -4.72 -2.55 -9.42
C ASP A 152 -3.91 -3.34 -8.40
N LEU A 153 -2.80 -2.76 -7.92
CA LEU A 153 -1.93 -3.29 -6.89
C LEU A 153 -1.74 -2.25 -5.79
N LEU A 154 -2.10 -2.60 -4.56
CA LEU A 154 -1.92 -1.74 -3.39
C LEU A 154 -0.82 -2.32 -2.50
N ILE A 155 0.21 -1.52 -2.22
CA ILE A 155 1.34 -1.90 -1.36
C ILE A 155 1.31 -1.02 -0.11
N LEU A 156 1.22 -1.64 1.07
CA LEU A 156 0.95 -0.99 2.33
C LEU A 156 2.01 -1.33 3.38
N ASP A 157 2.60 -0.31 3.99
CA ASP A 157 3.55 -0.44 5.10
C ASP A 157 2.87 0.02 6.41
N GLU A 158 2.36 -0.92 7.20
CA GLU A 158 1.66 -0.70 8.47
C GLU A 158 0.47 0.28 8.39
N PRO A 159 -0.48 0.08 7.47
CA PRO A 159 -1.46 1.10 7.09
C PRO A 159 -2.43 1.50 8.20
N TYR A 160 -2.61 0.66 9.22
CA TYR A 160 -3.62 0.85 10.27
C TYR A 160 -3.03 1.00 11.69
N ALA A 161 -1.72 1.23 11.82
CA ALA A 161 -1.05 1.30 13.13
C ALA A 161 -1.63 2.38 14.07
N SER A 162 -2.22 3.44 13.51
CA SER A 162 -2.82 4.56 14.27
C SER A 162 -4.34 4.68 14.09
N PHE A 163 -5.01 3.67 13.52
CA PHE A 163 -6.45 3.71 13.33
C PHE A 163 -7.20 3.44 14.63
N ASP A 164 -8.32 4.16 14.82
CA ASP A 164 -9.36 3.76 15.75
C ASP A 164 -10.06 2.49 15.25
N TRP A 165 -10.81 1.84 16.14
CA TRP A 165 -11.48 0.57 15.83
C TRP A 165 -12.45 0.67 14.64
N GLU A 166 -13.21 1.75 14.53
CA GLU A 166 -14.16 1.93 13.43
C GLU A 166 -13.45 2.10 12.09
N THR A 167 -12.37 2.89 12.06
CA THR A 167 -11.53 3.05 10.86
C THR A 167 -10.86 1.73 10.46
N TYR A 168 -10.40 0.96 11.43
CA TYR A 168 -9.84 -0.37 11.21
C TYR A 168 -10.85 -1.31 10.54
N LEU A 169 -12.12 -1.33 11.00
CA LEU A 169 -13.17 -2.11 10.36
C LEU A 169 -13.46 -1.63 8.94
N CYS A 170 -13.62 -0.31 8.73
CA CYS A 170 -13.81 0.27 7.39
C CYS A 170 -12.67 -0.07 6.42
N PHE A 171 -11.43 -0.11 6.91
CA PHE A 171 -10.27 -0.50 6.10
C PHE A 171 -10.40 -1.95 5.61
N TRP A 172 -10.75 -2.89 6.50
CA TRP A 172 -10.88 -4.30 6.12
C TRP A 172 -12.05 -4.55 5.16
N GLU A 173 -13.19 -3.90 5.38
CA GLU A 173 -14.32 -3.93 4.43
C GLU A 173 -13.87 -3.45 3.04
N TYR A 174 -13.12 -2.35 3.00
CA TYR A 174 -12.61 -1.80 1.74
C TYR A 174 -11.56 -2.71 1.08
N ALA A 175 -10.69 -3.32 1.86
CA ALA A 175 -9.73 -4.30 1.36
C ALA A 175 -10.43 -5.52 0.73
N ASP A 176 -11.52 -6.02 1.33
CA ASP A 176 -12.31 -7.11 0.79
C ASP A 176 -13.05 -6.70 -0.50
N GLU A 177 -13.57 -5.46 -0.58
CA GLU A 177 -14.15 -4.89 -1.81
C GLU A 177 -13.12 -4.84 -2.94
N LEU A 178 -11.91 -4.33 -2.69
CA LEU A 178 -10.83 -4.28 -3.67
C LEU A 178 -10.45 -5.67 -4.18
N ARG A 179 -10.34 -6.66 -3.29
CA ARG A 179 -10.03 -8.05 -3.67
C ARG A 179 -11.13 -8.64 -4.54
N SER A 180 -12.40 -8.41 -4.21
CA SER A 180 -13.54 -8.89 -5.00
C SER A 180 -13.55 -8.31 -6.42
N GLN A 181 -12.97 -7.13 -6.61
CA GLN A 181 -12.76 -6.47 -7.91
C GLN A 181 -11.51 -6.98 -8.64
N GLY A 182 -10.80 -7.97 -8.10
CA GLY A 182 -9.58 -8.52 -8.70
C GLY A 182 -8.33 -7.68 -8.46
N LYS A 183 -8.35 -6.73 -7.51
CA LYS A 183 -7.17 -5.96 -7.10
C LYS A 183 -6.27 -6.81 -6.19
N GLY A 184 -4.95 -6.61 -6.26
CA GLY A 184 -4.00 -7.27 -5.38
C GLY A 184 -3.57 -6.33 -4.25
N ILE A 185 -3.38 -6.89 -3.05
CA ILE A 185 -2.91 -6.13 -1.88
C ILE A 185 -1.71 -6.84 -1.27
N LEU A 186 -0.60 -6.12 -1.13
CA LEU A 186 0.56 -6.55 -0.35
C LEU A 186 0.67 -5.67 0.88
N MET A 187 0.66 -6.27 2.06
CA MET A 187 0.67 -5.52 3.31
C MET A 187 1.77 -6.01 4.25
N VAL A 188 2.53 -5.07 4.77
CA VAL A 188 3.42 -5.30 5.92
C VAL A 188 2.67 -4.96 7.20
N SER A 189 2.73 -5.85 8.18
CA SER A 189 2.21 -5.59 9.53
C SER A 189 3.09 -6.25 10.58
N HIS A 190 3.24 -5.58 11.72
CA HIS A 190 3.90 -6.18 12.90
C HIS A 190 2.99 -7.19 13.59
N PHE A 191 1.68 -6.92 13.61
CA PHE A 191 0.69 -7.77 14.24
C PHE A 191 -0.40 -8.15 13.27
N VAL A 192 -0.62 -9.44 13.11
CA VAL A 192 -1.76 -9.98 12.38
C VAL A 192 -2.74 -10.48 13.41
N TYR A 193 -3.78 -9.67 13.67
CA TYR A 193 -4.85 -10.04 14.60
C TYR A 193 -5.71 -11.19 14.06
N ASP A 194 -5.90 -11.24 12.76
CA ASP A 194 -6.71 -12.25 12.09
C ASP A 194 -6.00 -12.76 10.82
N ARG A 195 -5.43 -13.95 10.92
CA ARG A 195 -4.75 -14.61 9.79
C ARG A 195 -5.71 -14.97 8.65
N SER A 196 -7.00 -15.17 8.95
CA SER A 196 -8.01 -15.56 7.96
C SER A 196 -8.27 -14.47 6.91
N LYS A 197 -7.90 -13.24 7.19
CA LYS A 197 -7.99 -12.12 6.25
C LYS A 197 -7.03 -12.25 5.06
N PHE A 198 -5.95 -13.00 5.21
CA PHE A 198 -4.89 -13.12 4.21
C PHE A 198 -5.02 -14.41 3.40
N ASN A 199 -4.81 -14.32 2.09
CA ASN A 199 -4.68 -15.50 1.24
C ASN A 199 -3.36 -16.24 1.52
N ARG A 200 -2.30 -15.45 1.76
CA ARG A 200 -0.97 -15.95 2.14
C ARG A 200 -0.34 -15.02 3.16
N LEU A 201 0.32 -15.63 4.14
CA LEU A 201 1.12 -14.91 5.12
C LEU A 201 2.57 -15.36 4.97
N LEU A 202 3.47 -14.40 4.85
CA LEU A 202 4.89 -14.60 4.65
C LEU A 202 5.66 -14.01 5.83
N GLU A 203 6.68 -14.69 6.31
CA GLU A 203 7.59 -14.16 7.31
C GLU A 203 8.90 -13.73 6.63
N LEU A 204 9.34 -12.50 6.90
CA LEU A 204 10.67 -12.03 6.53
C LEU A 204 11.59 -12.13 7.75
N LYS A 205 12.47 -13.15 7.74
CA LYS A 205 13.43 -13.43 8.79
C LYS A 205 14.81 -13.64 8.19
N ASP A 206 15.84 -13.06 8.82
CA ASP A 206 17.25 -13.16 8.37
C ASP A 206 17.47 -12.81 6.87
N GLY A 207 16.62 -11.92 6.35
CA GLY A 207 16.65 -11.49 4.96
C GLY A 207 16.02 -12.47 3.97
N VAL A 208 15.37 -13.52 4.42
CA VAL A 208 14.69 -14.53 3.60
C VAL A 208 13.19 -14.48 3.87
N VAL A 209 12.39 -14.68 2.83
CA VAL A 209 10.92 -14.78 2.92
C VAL A 209 10.52 -16.25 2.96
N GLN A 210 9.68 -16.62 3.93
CA GLN A 210 9.14 -17.96 4.12
C GLN A 210 7.62 -17.90 4.28
N CYS A 211 6.90 -18.95 3.87
CA CYS A 211 5.46 -19.05 4.07
C CYS A 211 5.18 -19.55 5.51
N VAL A 212 4.22 -18.96 6.23
CA VAL A 212 3.85 -19.28 7.60
C VAL A 212 2.37 -19.56 7.75
#